data_2874dfae5f4838d5c901c13c236d9f18
#
_entry.id   2874dfae5f4838d5c901c13c236d9f18
#
_cell.length_a   1.000
_cell.length_b   1.000
_cell.length_c   1.000
_cell.angle_alpha   90.00
_cell.angle_beta   90.00
_cell.angle_gamma   90.00
#
_symmetry.space_group_name_H-M   'P 1'
#
loop_
_entity.id
_entity.type
_entity.pdbx_description
1 polymer ?
#
loop_
_entity_poly.entity_id
_entity_poly.type
_entity_poly.pdbx_seq_one_letter_code
_entity_poly.pdbx_strand_id
1 'polypeptide(L)'
;MKKILISLCFLLFLSFSLQAQVSKPPVYIGCEESQLDELNNCFNDQLKADVLKEFKVPAIAVNEGYRGTIKVVFLVTKEGKFEVLYVNSMYPELEDEVKRVFETLPQIQPPTYNGRAIDERYQFPIAIPLSDNDKKVVVVEDKKDIEEEILDIQNTLFPEFQSELNIPFVHQEYDDIIYHLNKDENTHTASKPYLFNEVKPYINLEAKRTSILKDKESWGGRKLHNEHLALVKGKNFWFTLNPVFDLQVGKDNSDVDYTYNNTRGLQIQGSLGKKFSFSTSFYESQGRFAEYVNKDTRRQGAPIGASAIVHGRGKAKSFKEGGFDYPVAEAYLSYTPNEFFNFQFGNGKNFIGDGYRSFFLSDVASPYPFLKISTQFWKIKYTNLWMWMDDVRRVTNEDPS
;
A
#
# COMPACT_ATOMS: atom_id res chain seq x y z
N MET A 1 20.56 7.65 37.78
CA MET A 1 21.15 8.35 36.62
C MET A 1 20.69 7.75 35.27
N LYS A 2 20.70 6.44 35.00
CA LYS A 2 20.25 5.86 33.71
C LYS A 2 18.78 6.13 33.33
N LYS A 3 17.87 6.18 34.32
CA LYS A 3 16.43 6.46 34.05
C LYS A 3 16.14 7.92 33.69
N ILE A 4 16.97 8.86 34.16
CA ILE A 4 16.84 10.28 33.82
C ILE A 4 17.35 10.56 32.41
N LEU A 5 18.38 9.83 31.95
CA LEU A 5 18.94 9.97 30.60
C LEU A 5 17.97 9.48 29.52
N ILE A 6 17.24 8.39 29.79
CA ILE A 6 16.24 7.84 28.88
C ILE A 6 15.02 8.77 28.76
N SER A 7 14.60 9.38 29.88
CA SER A 7 13.52 10.37 29.88
C SER A 7 13.90 11.66 29.15
N LEU A 8 15.16 12.07 29.24
CA LEU A 8 15.68 13.26 28.53
C LEU A 8 15.80 13.02 27.03
N CYS A 9 16.21 11.81 26.60
CA CYS A 9 16.20 11.42 25.18
C CYS A 9 14.78 11.36 24.60
N PHE A 10 13.79 10.90 25.36
CA PHE A 10 12.39 10.86 24.90
C PHE A 10 11.79 12.27 24.78
N LEU A 11 12.16 13.20 25.65
CA LEU A 11 11.76 14.62 25.57
C LEU A 11 12.44 15.37 24.41
N LEU A 12 13.68 14.99 24.06
CA LEU A 12 14.38 15.57 22.90
C LEU A 12 13.82 15.09 21.55
N PHE A 13 13.21 13.89 21.50
CA PHE A 13 12.50 13.41 20.30
C PHE A 13 11.13 14.05 20.09
N LEU A 14 10.51 14.59 21.14
CA LEU A 14 9.22 15.28 21.06
C LEU A 14 9.31 16.74 20.61
N SER A 15 10.53 17.31 20.53
CA SER A 15 10.76 18.66 20.04
C SER A 15 11.07 18.77 18.54
N PHE A 16 10.90 17.70 17.76
CA PHE A 16 10.76 17.84 16.31
C PHE A 16 9.46 18.58 16.05
N SER A 17 9.58 19.89 15.95
CA SER A 17 8.52 20.79 15.52
C SER A 17 7.93 20.21 14.23
N LEU A 18 6.65 19.82 14.25
CA LEU A 18 5.86 19.66 13.06
C LEU A 18 5.81 21.04 12.38
N GLN A 19 6.79 21.34 11.55
CA GLN A 19 6.66 22.42 10.61
C GLN A 19 5.58 21.98 9.63
N ALA A 20 4.42 22.57 9.72
CA ALA A 20 3.37 22.41 8.73
C ALA A 20 4.00 22.70 7.37
N GLN A 21 4.01 21.72 6.48
CA GLN A 21 4.50 21.89 5.13
C GLN A 21 3.52 22.79 4.40
N VAL A 22 3.94 24.03 4.12
CA VAL A 22 3.13 25.05 3.46
C VAL A 22 3.41 24.96 1.97
N SER A 23 2.47 24.40 1.20
CA SER A 23 2.40 24.52 -0.25
C SER A 23 1.56 25.73 -0.61
N LYS A 24 2.05 26.59 -1.50
CA LYS A 24 1.30 27.71 -2.05
C LYS A 24 1.18 27.49 -3.56
N PRO A 25 -0.05 27.53 -4.11
CA PRO A 25 -0.28 27.41 -5.54
C PRO A 25 0.30 28.61 -6.31
N PRO A 26 0.44 28.52 -7.66
CA PRO A 26 0.87 29.64 -8.47
C PRO A 26 -0.11 30.79 -8.34
N VAL A 27 0.41 32.01 -8.37
CA VAL A 27 -0.42 33.21 -8.30
C VAL A 27 -0.47 33.85 -9.66
N TYR A 28 -1.64 33.83 -10.29
CA TYR A 28 -1.90 34.48 -11.57
C TYR A 28 -2.00 35.99 -11.39
N ILE A 29 -1.76 36.73 -12.46
CA ILE A 29 -1.90 38.19 -12.47
C ILE A 29 -3.35 38.55 -12.09
N GLY A 30 -3.53 39.40 -11.07
CA GLY A 30 -4.84 39.77 -10.54
C GLY A 30 -5.33 38.91 -9.38
N CYS A 31 -4.58 37.88 -8.96
CA CYS A 31 -4.91 37.03 -7.83
C CYS A 31 -4.04 37.29 -6.58
N GLU A 32 -3.24 38.35 -6.58
CA GLU A 32 -2.24 38.63 -5.53
C GLU A 32 -2.87 38.87 -4.15
N GLU A 33 -4.08 39.40 -4.11
CA GLU A 33 -4.82 39.74 -2.87
C GLU A 33 -5.76 38.61 -2.41
N SER A 34 -5.84 37.50 -3.14
CA SER A 34 -6.72 36.38 -2.80
C SER A 34 -6.20 35.61 -1.58
N GLN A 35 -7.12 35.10 -0.76
CA GLN A 35 -6.75 34.23 0.35
C GLN A 35 -6.20 32.90 -0.15
N LEU A 36 -5.39 32.20 0.67
CA LEU A 36 -4.65 30.99 0.26
C LEU A 36 -5.57 29.86 -0.25
N ASP A 37 -6.75 29.74 0.32
CA ASP A 37 -7.80 28.79 -0.04
C ASP A 37 -8.55 29.15 -1.33
N GLU A 38 -8.52 30.44 -1.74
CA GLU A 38 -9.15 30.94 -2.97
C GLU A 38 -8.18 31.06 -4.15
N LEU A 39 -6.85 31.00 -3.90
CA LEU A 39 -5.83 31.20 -4.94
C LEU A 39 -5.95 30.20 -6.09
N ASN A 40 -6.26 28.95 -5.81
CA ASN A 40 -6.44 27.92 -6.84
C ASN A 40 -7.63 28.24 -7.76
N ASN A 41 -8.74 28.71 -7.18
CA ASN A 41 -9.91 29.08 -7.98
C ASN A 41 -9.61 30.30 -8.83
N CYS A 42 -8.97 31.32 -8.26
CA CYS A 42 -8.58 32.53 -8.98
C CYS A 42 -7.60 32.20 -10.13
N PHE A 43 -6.55 31.42 -9.87
CA PHE A 43 -5.62 30.95 -10.91
C PHE A 43 -6.34 30.29 -12.08
N ASN A 44 -7.29 29.41 -11.78
CA ASN A 44 -8.04 28.68 -12.79
C ASN A 44 -8.95 29.56 -13.63
N ASP A 45 -9.65 30.49 -12.97
CA ASP A 45 -10.58 31.38 -13.65
C ASP A 45 -9.81 32.33 -14.59
N GLN A 46 -8.66 32.86 -14.16
CA GLN A 46 -7.82 33.72 -14.99
C GLN A 46 -7.17 32.95 -16.14
N LEU A 47 -6.59 31.77 -15.87
CA LEU A 47 -6.03 30.92 -16.91
C LEU A 47 -7.08 30.56 -17.97
N LYS A 48 -8.30 30.21 -17.54
CA LYS A 48 -9.41 29.92 -18.44
C LYS A 48 -9.76 31.12 -19.31
N ALA A 49 -9.88 32.29 -18.70
CA ALA A 49 -10.21 33.50 -19.42
C ALA A 49 -9.18 33.82 -20.50
N ASP A 50 -7.88 33.74 -20.17
CA ASP A 50 -6.81 34.04 -21.13
C ASP A 50 -6.70 32.96 -22.23
N VAL A 51 -6.82 31.67 -21.88
CA VAL A 51 -6.82 30.60 -22.88
C VAL A 51 -8.02 30.73 -23.82
N LEU A 52 -9.23 30.92 -23.33
CA LEU A 52 -10.44 31.03 -24.18
C LEU A 52 -10.42 32.28 -25.07
N LYS A 53 -9.79 33.34 -24.61
CA LYS A 53 -9.64 34.60 -25.38
C LYS A 53 -8.71 34.41 -26.60
N GLU A 54 -7.62 33.65 -26.42
CA GLU A 54 -6.58 33.50 -27.43
C GLU A 54 -6.75 32.24 -28.30
N PHE A 55 -7.53 31.26 -27.85
CA PHE A 55 -7.69 29.96 -28.53
C PHE A 55 -8.62 30.08 -29.73
N LYS A 56 -8.14 29.62 -30.88
CA LYS A 56 -8.89 29.58 -32.13
C LYS A 56 -9.08 28.13 -32.58
N VAL A 57 -10.34 27.71 -32.72
CA VAL A 57 -10.63 26.37 -33.20
C VAL A 57 -10.16 26.25 -34.65
N PRO A 58 -9.24 25.31 -34.95
CA PRO A 58 -8.74 25.12 -36.34
C PRO A 58 -9.87 24.76 -37.31
N ALA A 59 -9.75 25.21 -38.54
CA ALA A 59 -10.77 25.04 -39.57
C ALA A 59 -11.15 23.56 -39.82
N ILE A 60 -10.19 22.64 -39.69
CA ILE A 60 -10.46 21.20 -39.84
C ILE A 60 -11.45 20.69 -38.78
N ALA A 61 -11.27 21.08 -37.52
CA ALA A 61 -12.17 20.68 -36.43
C ALA A 61 -13.57 21.30 -36.60
N VAL A 62 -13.66 22.54 -37.12
CA VAL A 62 -14.92 23.20 -37.43
C VAL A 62 -15.64 22.51 -38.57
N ASN A 63 -14.93 22.20 -39.68
CA ASN A 63 -15.50 21.62 -40.87
C ASN A 63 -16.01 20.19 -40.65
N GLU A 64 -15.32 19.43 -39.79
CA GLU A 64 -15.75 18.08 -39.41
C GLU A 64 -16.77 18.05 -38.25
N GLY A 65 -17.17 19.22 -37.75
CA GLY A 65 -18.16 19.32 -36.67
C GLY A 65 -17.69 18.69 -35.36
N TYR A 66 -16.37 18.74 -35.10
CA TYR A 66 -15.80 18.12 -33.90
C TYR A 66 -16.41 18.66 -32.61
N ARG A 67 -16.82 17.75 -31.75
CA ARG A 67 -17.30 18.05 -30.38
C ARG A 67 -16.57 17.14 -29.40
N GLY A 68 -15.87 17.74 -28.44
CA GLY A 68 -15.11 16.96 -27.46
C GLY A 68 -14.35 17.84 -26.48
N THR A 69 -13.60 17.22 -25.60
CA THR A 69 -12.75 17.91 -24.66
C THR A 69 -11.29 17.54 -24.92
N ILE A 70 -10.47 18.56 -25.18
CA ILE A 70 -9.00 18.43 -25.28
C ILE A 70 -8.47 18.50 -23.84
N LYS A 71 -7.67 17.51 -23.44
CA LYS A 71 -6.96 17.54 -22.14
C LYS A 71 -5.54 18.00 -22.36
N VAL A 72 -5.18 19.10 -21.73
CA VAL A 72 -3.84 19.68 -21.76
C VAL A 72 -3.14 19.43 -20.44
N VAL A 73 -1.97 18.79 -20.49
CA VAL A 73 -1.08 18.66 -19.33
C VAL A 73 0.08 19.60 -19.50
N PHE A 74 0.28 20.50 -18.55
CA PHE A 74 1.32 21.51 -18.60
C PHE A 74 2.05 21.67 -17.26
N LEU A 75 3.21 22.26 -17.30
CA LEU A 75 4.05 22.59 -16.17
C LEU A 75 4.01 24.11 -15.92
N VAL A 76 3.86 24.53 -14.69
CA VAL A 76 4.25 25.88 -14.27
C VAL A 76 5.65 25.76 -13.69
N THR A 77 6.61 26.35 -14.40
CA THR A 77 8.02 26.27 -14.01
C THR A 77 8.32 27.15 -12.79
N LYS A 78 9.42 26.88 -12.11
CA LYS A 78 9.92 27.72 -10.99
C LYS A 78 10.20 29.18 -11.39
N GLU A 79 10.31 29.47 -12.70
CA GLU A 79 10.39 30.81 -13.26
C GLU A 79 9.01 31.42 -13.52
N GLY A 80 7.91 30.68 -13.30
CA GLY A 80 6.54 31.11 -13.54
C GLY A 80 6.10 31.10 -15.00
N LYS A 81 6.75 30.28 -15.85
CA LYS A 81 6.37 30.08 -17.26
C LYS A 81 5.53 28.82 -17.41
N PHE A 82 4.69 28.81 -18.45
CA PHE A 82 3.90 27.65 -18.84
C PHE A 82 4.63 26.82 -19.88
N GLU A 83 4.73 25.51 -19.67
CA GLU A 83 5.31 24.54 -20.60
C GLU A 83 4.32 23.39 -20.83
N VAL A 84 3.86 23.22 -22.07
CA VAL A 84 2.94 22.14 -22.43
C VAL A 84 3.71 20.83 -22.53
N LEU A 85 3.34 19.86 -21.69
CA LEU A 85 3.96 18.53 -21.66
C LEU A 85 3.22 17.53 -22.56
N TYR A 86 1.90 17.61 -22.61
CA TYR A 86 1.08 16.67 -23.38
C TYR A 86 -0.28 17.26 -23.71
N VAL A 87 -0.77 16.99 -24.92
CA VAL A 87 -2.11 17.35 -25.36
C VAL A 87 -2.81 16.09 -25.87
N ASN A 88 -3.95 15.74 -25.26
CA ASN A 88 -4.79 14.66 -25.75
C ASN A 88 -5.82 15.23 -26.75
N SER A 89 -5.49 15.21 -28.02
CA SER A 89 -6.33 15.70 -29.11
C SER A 89 -6.42 14.69 -30.27
N MET A 90 -7.54 14.70 -30.98
CA MET A 90 -7.73 13.87 -32.18
C MET A 90 -7.05 14.48 -33.41
N TYR A 91 -6.82 15.80 -33.42
CA TYR A 91 -6.27 16.56 -34.55
C TYR A 91 -4.95 17.21 -34.15
N PRO A 92 -3.86 17.00 -34.90
CA PRO A 92 -2.57 17.65 -34.65
C PRO A 92 -2.66 19.18 -34.62
N GLU A 93 -3.54 19.78 -35.46
CA GLU A 93 -3.73 21.23 -35.52
C GLU A 93 -4.31 21.81 -34.22
N LEU A 94 -5.10 21.01 -33.45
CA LEU A 94 -5.56 21.40 -32.12
C LEU A 94 -4.41 21.35 -31.10
N GLU A 95 -3.49 20.41 -31.24
CA GLU A 95 -2.29 20.34 -30.41
C GLU A 95 -1.37 21.56 -30.64
N ASP A 96 -1.15 21.91 -31.91
CA ASP A 96 -0.32 23.06 -32.26
C ASP A 96 -0.95 24.38 -31.76
N GLU A 97 -2.26 24.51 -31.86
CA GLU A 97 -2.97 25.69 -31.35
C GLU A 97 -2.89 25.78 -29.82
N VAL A 98 -3.02 24.67 -29.10
CA VAL A 98 -2.82 24.64 -27.65
C VAL A 98 -1.42 25.12 -27.29
N LYS A 99 -0.38 24.58 -27.92
CA LYS A 99 1.02 24.99 -27.69
C LYS A 99 1.19 26.46 -27.90
N ARG A 100 0.69 26.98 -29.05
CA ARG A 100 0.75 28.41 -29.40
C ARG A 100 0.12 29.26 -28.30
N VAL A 101 -1.08 28.91 -27.83
CA VAL A 101 -1.79 29.68 -26.79
C VAL A 101 -1.00 29.69 -25.48
N PHE A 102 -0.52 28.53 -25.04
CA PHE A 102 0.23 28.44 -23.80
C PHE A 102 1.56 29.18 -23.82
N GLU A 103 2.20 29.32 -24.98
CA GLU A 103 3.41 30.15 -25.20
C GLU A 103 3.13 31.65 -25.09
N THR A 104 1.88 32.10 -25.35
CA THR A 104 1.49 33.50 -25.26
C THR A 104 0.98 33.92 -23.84
N LEU A 105 0.80 32.97 -22.96
CA LEU A 105 0.33 33.27 -21.59
C LEU A 105 1.37 34.12 -20.83
N PRO A 106 0.90 35.02 -19.94
CA PRO A 106 1.80 35.86 -19.17
C PRO A 106 2.60 35.04 -18.15
N GLN A 107 3.79 35.51 -17.83
CA GLN A 107 4.58 34.95 -16.73
C GLN A 107 3.91 35.26 -15.39
N ILE A 108 3.80 34.26 -14.52
CA ILE A 108 3.09 34.33 -13.23
C ILE A 108 4.03 34.05 -12.05
N GLN A 109 3.56 34.27 -10.83
CA GLN A 109 4.32 33.83 -9.65
C GLN A 109 4.29 32.30 -9.57
N PRO A 110 5.46 31.65 -9.46
CA PRO A 110 5.53 30.19 -9.44
C PRO A 110 4.92 29.60 -8.16
N PRO A 111 4.49 28.33 -8.21
CA PRO A 111 4.11 27.61 -7.00
C PRO A 111 5.30 27.46 -6.06
N THR A 112 5.04 27.45 -4.75
CA THR A 112 6.10 27.34 -3.77
C THR A 112 5.82 26.24 -2.76
N TYR A 113 6.89 25.55 -2.36
CA TYR A 113 6.87 24.58 -1.27
C TYR A 113 7.85 25.01 -0.19
N ASN A 114 7.33 25.25 1.02
CA ASN A 114 8.11 25.82 2.12
C ASN A 114 8.86 27.12 1.73
N GLY A 115 8.22 27.97 0.93
CA GLY A 115 8.77 29.24 0.47
C GLY A 115 9.80 29.16 -0.66
N ARG A 116 10.06 27.98 -1.21
CA ARG A 116 10.94 27.77 -2.37
C ARG A 116 10.10 27.55 -3.62
N ALA A 117 10.41 28.24 -4.71
CA ALA A 117 9.76 28.02 -6.00
C ALA A 117 10.04 26.58 -6.49
N ILE A 118 9.00 25.95 -7.00
CA ILE A 118 9.04 24.58 -7.53
C ILE A 118 8.41 24.54 -8.91
N ASP A 119 8.75 23.50 -9.68
CA ASP A 119 8.04 23.15 -10.91
C ASP A 119 6.85 22.28 -10.51
N GLU A 120 5.64 22.64 -10.98
CA GLU A 120 4.43 21.92 -10.63
C GLU A 120 3.57 21.64 -11.85
N ARG A 121 2.98 20.43 -11.91
CA ARG A 121 2.20 19.97 -13.06
C ARG A 121 0.73 20.22 -12.86
N TYR A 122 0.07 20.71 -13.94
CA TYR A 122 -1.36 21.00 -13.97
C TYR A 122 -2.02 20.34 -15.17
N GLN A 123 -3.34 20.19 -15.11
CA GLN A 123 -4.15 19.70 -16.20
C GLN A 123 -5.28 20.70 -16.46
N PHE A 124 -5.53 20.98 -17.76
CA PHE A 124 -6.54 21.92 -18.20
C PHE A 124 -7.41 21.33 -19.31
N PRO A 125 -8.74 21.26 -19.15
CA PRO A 125 -9.63 20.82 -20.22
C PRO A 125 -10.10 21.99 -21.06
N ILE A 126 -10.09 21.84 -22.39
CA ILE A 126 -10.67 22.78 -23.36
C ILE A 126 -11.83 22.09 -24.08
N ALA A 127 -13.05 22.52 -23.85
CA ALA A 127 -14.24 21.99 -24.50
C ALA A 127 -14.45 22.62 -25.87
N ILE A 128 -14.81 21.83 -26.89
CA ILE A 128 -15.17 22.30 -28.23
C ILE A 128 -16.59 21.84 -28.55
N PRO A 129 -17.52 22.74 -28.95
CA PRO A 129 -17.32 24.17 -29.22
C PRO A 129 -17.06 24.98 -27.94
N LEU A 130 -16.29 26.05 -28.07
CA LEU A 130 -16.01 26.98 -26.98
C LEU A 130 -17.33 27.57 -26.48
N SER A 131 -17.63 27.44 -25.20
CA SER A 131 -18.86 27.93 -24.58
C SER A 131 -18.49 28.74 -23.34
N ASP A 132 -19.02 29.97 -23.23
CA ASP A 132 -18.85 30.83 -22.06
C ASP A 132 -19.54 30.26 -20.79
N ASN A 133 -20.41 29.27 -20.96
CA ASN A 133 -21.22 28.67 -19.89
C ASN A 133 -20.65 27.39 -19.29
N ASP A 134 -19.50 26.90 -19.71
CA ASP A 134 -18.88 25.73 -19.08
C ASP A 134 -18.30 26.12 -17.73
N LYS A 135 -19.15 25.91 -16.74
CA LYS A 135 -18.84 26.11 -15.32
C LYS A 135 -17.66 25.24 -14.90
N LYS A 136 -16.68 25.92 -14.30
CA LYS A 136 -15.54 25.41 -13.58
C LYS A 136 -14.56 24.59 -14.39
N VAL A 137 -13.53 25.28 -14.79
CA VAL A 137 -12.21 24.66 -14.95
C VAL A 137 -11.88 23.99 -13.64
N VAL A 138 -11.95 22.69 -13.64
CA VAL A 138 -11.43 21.92 -12.53
C VAL A 138 -9.94 21.84 -12.80
N VAL A 139 -9.14 22.59 -12.04
CA VAL A 139 -7.83 22.09 -11.70
C VAL A 139 -8.11 20.73 -11.11
N VAL A 140 -7.74 19.72 -11.81
CA VAL A 140 -7.60 18.42 -11.22
C VAL A 140 -6.26 18.45 -10.48
N GLU A 141 -6.20 19.21 -9.38
CA GLU A 141 -5.80 18.53 -8.17
C GLU A 141 -6.71 17.32 -8.09
N ASP A 142 -6.15 16.18 -7.81
CA ASP A 142 -6.86 14.94 -7.51
C ASP A 142 -7.93 15.04 -6.40
N LYS A 143 -8.66 16.15 -6.30
CA LYS A 143 -9.74 16.34 -5.32
C LYS A 143 -10.96 15.50 -5.65
N LYS A 144 -11.23 15.29 -6.94
CA LYS A 144 -12.32 14.40 -7.35
C LYS A 144 -11.94 12.96 -7.11
N ASP A 145 -10.69 12.62 -7.41
CA ASP A 145 -10.13 11.31 -7.07
C ASP A 145 -10.05 11.11 -5.56
N ILE A 146 -9.67 12.15 -4.79
CA ILE A 146 -9.61 12.09 -3.33
C ILE A 146 -11.01 12.03 -2.71
N GLU A 147 -12.00 12.76 -3.22
CA GLU A 147 -13.37 12.70 -2.70
C GLU A 147 -14.09 11.41 -3.10
N GLU A 148 -13.92 10.92 -4.33
CA GLU A 148 -14.38 9.60 -4.75
C GLU A 148 -13.67 8.49 -3.98
N GLU A 149 -12.36 8.62 -3.75
CA GLU A 149 -11.57 7.70 -2.94
C GLU A 149 -11.99 7.69 -1.47
N ILE A 150 -12.31 8.86 -0.91
CA ILE A 150 -12.84 8.99 0.45
C ILE A 150 -14.21 8.33 0.55
N LEU A 151 -15.07 8.51 -0.46
CA LEU A 151 -16.37 7.81 -0.55
C LEU A 151 -16.19 6.31 -0.71
N ASP A 152 -15.25 5.86 -1.54
CA ASP A 152 -14.92 4.46 -1.73
C ASP A 152 -14.42 3.82 -0.43
N ILE A 153 -13.48 4.46 0.26
CA ILE A 153 -12.99 3.97 1.56
C ILE A 153 -14.10 3.96 2.60
N GLN A 154 -14.97 4.96 2.61
CA GLN A 154 -16.08 5.04 3.56
C GLN A 154 -17.16 4.00 3.31
N ASN A 155 -17.40 3.63 2.06
CA ASN A 155 -18.48 2.73 1.68
C ASN A 155 -18.05 1.26 1.51
N THR A 156 -16.75 0.98 1.28
CA THR A 156 -16.32 -0.41 1.13
C THR A 156 -16.33 -1.19 2.43
N LEU A 157 -16.78 -2.44 2.39
CA LEU A 157 -16.73 -3.36 3.53
C LEU A 157 -15.32 -3.91 3.78
N PHE A 158 -14.49 -3.95 2.75
CA PHE A 158 -13.17 -4.60 2.76
C PHE A 158 -12.11 -3.62 2.22
N PRO A 159 -11.75 -2.58 3.01
CA PRO A 159 -10.81 -1.56 2.55
C PRO A 159 -9.39 -2.10 2.28
N GLU A 160 -9.05 -3.26 2.84
CA GLU A 160 -7.79 -3.95 2.57
C GLU A 160 -7.60 -4.30 1.10
N PHE A 161 -8.65 -4.59 0.33
CA PHE A 161 -8.54 -4.95 -1.09
C PHE A 161 -8.13 -3.79 -2.00
N GLN A 162 -8.16 -2.57 -1.46
CA GLN A 162 -7.72 -1.37 -2.16
C GLN A 162 -6.45 -0.76 -1.54
N SER A 163 -5.67 -1.56 -0.82
CA SER A 163 -4.50 -1.11 -0.07
C SER A 163 -3.20 -1.73 -0.56
N GLU A 164 -2.10 -1.22 -0.05
CA GLU A 164 -0.74 -1.75 -0.23
C GLU A 164 -0.38 -2.81 0.83
N LEU A 165 -1.40 -3.50 1.35
CA LEU A 165 -1.21 -4.65 2.23
C LEU A 165 -0.85 -5.90 1.44
N ASN A 166 -0.11 -6.77 2.10
CA ASN A 166 0.15 -8.11 1.60
C ASN A 166 -1.09 -9.00 1.74
N ILE A 167 -1.40 -9.77 0.71
CA ILE A 167 -2.32 -10.90 0.83
C ILE A 167 -1.67 -11.95 1.73
N PRO A 168 -2.33 -12.41 2.80
CA PRO A 168 -1.79 -13.45 3.67
C PRO A 168 -1.37 -14.68 2.86
N PHE A 169 -0.15 -15.20 3.11
CA PHE A 169 0.38 -16.30 2.34
C PHE A 169 -0.22 -17.64 2.79
N VAL A 170 -1.18 -18.12 2.02
CA VAL A 170 -1.81 -19.44 2.17
C VAL A 170 -1.73 -20.15 0.82
N HIS A 171 -1.08 -21.29 0.75
CA HIS A 171 -0.80 -21.99 -0.51
C HIS A 171 -2.06 -22.19 -1.36
N GLN A 172 -3.15 -22.65 -0.76
CA GLN A 172 -4.41 -22.91 -1.48
C GLN A 172 -4.99 -21.64 -2.13
N GLU A 173 -4.91 -20.50 -1.46
CA GLU A 173 -5.39 -19.23 -2.03
C GLU A 173 -4.45 -18.71 -3.11
N TYR A 174 -3.14 -18.92 -2.92
CA TYR A 174 -2.13 -18.50 -3.89
C TYR A 174 -2.13 -19.33 -5.16
N ASP A 175 -2.51 -20.60 -5.13
CA ASP A 175 -2.69 -21.40 -6.33
C ASP A 175 -3.76 -20.81 -7.25
N ASP A 176 -4.90 -20.37 -6.69
CA ASP A 176 -5.96 -19.70 -7.43
C ASP A 176 -5.51 -18.32 -7.97
N ILE A 177 -4.81 -17.54 -7.13
CA ILE A 177 -4.26 -16.25 -7.54
C ILE A 177 -3.24 -16.42 -8.68
N ILE A 178 -2.31 -17.36 -8.57
CA ILE A 178 -1.29 -17.64 -9.59
C ILE A 178 -1.93 -18.07 -10.90
N TYR A 179 -2.99 -18.89 -10.84
CA TYR A 179 -3.75 -19.27 -12.03
C TYR A 179 -4.28 -18.05 -12.77
N HIS A 180 -4.91 -17.11 -12.07
CA HIS A 180 -5.45 -15.90 -12.69
C HIS A 180 -4.34 -14.95 -13.19
N LEU A 181 -3.26 -14.75 -12.43
CA LEU A 181 -2.13 -13.92 -12.84
C LEU A 181 -1.49 -14.42 -14.13
N ASN A 182 -1.34 -15.76 -14.29
CA ASN A 182 -0.74 -16.35 -15.48
C ASN A 182 -1.69 -16.39 -16.68
N LYS A 183 -3.01 -16.35 -16.47
CA LYS A 183 -4.00 -16.34 -17.53
C LYS A 183 -3.87 -15.11 -18.44
N ASP A 184 -3.52 -13.98 -17.88
CA ASP A 184 -3.38 -12.69 -18.56
C ASP A 184 -1.92 -12.33 -18.87
N GLU A 185 -1.07 -13.35 -19.08
CA GLU A 185 0.36 -13.23 -19.40
C GLU A 185 1.22 -12.53 -18.33
N ASN A 186 0.75 -12.43 -17.10
CA ASN A 186 1.57 -11.94 -16.00
C ASN A 186 2.46 -13.07 -15.47
N THR A 187 3.77 -12.89 -15.60
CA THR A 187 4.76 -13.89 -15.18
C THR A 187 5.43 -13.57 -13.84
N HIS A 188 5.00 -12.50 -13.14
CA HIS A 188 5.64 -12.07 -11.89
C HIS A 188 5.05 -12.79 -10.66
N THR A 189 5.10 -14.11 -10.65
CA THR A 189 4.52 -14.95 -9.59
C THR A 189 5.52 -15.44 -8.56
N ALA A 190 6.81 -15.36 -8.85
CA ALA A 190 7.84 -16.01 -8.02
C ALA A 190 8.04 -15.38 -6.63
N SER A 191 7.85 -14.07 -6.47
CA SER A 191 8.07 -13.38 -5.18
C SER A 191 6.77 -13.15 -4.42
N LYS A 192 6.64 -13.74 -3.24
CA LYS A 192 5.45 -13.66 -2.38
C LYS A 192 5.83 -13.08 -1.00
N PRO A 193 4.89 -12.47 -0.25
CA PRO A 193 3.48 -12.25 -0.57
C PRO A 193 3.27 -11.16 -1.62
N TYR A 194 2.14 -11.25 -2.35
CA TYR A 194 1.66 -10.22 -3.28
C TYR A 194 0.92 -9.12 -2.54
N LEU A 195 0.94 -7.90 -3.09
CA LEU A 195 0.09 -6.82 -2.63
C LEU A 195 -1.35 -6.99 -3.16
N PHE A 196 -2.34 -6.54 -2.39
CA PHE A 196 -3.72 -6.51 -2.87
C PHE A 196 -3.85 -5.72 -4.18
N ASN A 197 -3.19 -4.57 -4.28
CA ASN A 197 -3.19 -3.75 -5.49
C ASN A 197 -2.51 -4.41 -6.71
N GLU A 198 -1.52 -5.29 -6.50
CA GLU A 198 -0.90 -6.06 -7.59
C GLU A 198 -1.85 -7.11 -8.18
N VAL A 199 -2.75 -7.66 -7.37
CA VAL A 199 -3.66 -8.76 -7.76
C VAL A 199 -5.01 -8.26 -8.26
N LYS A 200 -5.46 -7.11 -7.77
CA LYS A 200 -6.75 -6.50 -8.10
C LYS A 200 -7.07 -6.40 -9.60
N PRO A 201 -6.13 -6.10 -10.52
CA PRO A 201 -6.42 -6.05 -11.95
C PRO A 201 -6.82 -7.40 -12.56
N TYR A 202 -6.44 -8.51 -11.91
CA TYR A 202 -6.59 -9.88 -12.44
C TYR A 202 -7.71 -10.65 -11.76
N ILE A 203 -8.05 -10.30 -10.51
CA ILE A 203 -9.08 -11.00 -9.71
C ILE A 203 -9.93 -9.98 -8.98
N ASN A 204 -11.25 -10.14 -9.08
CA ASN A 204 -12.18 -9.39 -8.24
C ASN A 204 -12.24 -10.03 -6.85
N LEU A 205 -11.32 -9.64 -5.97
CA LEU A 205 -11.22 -10.14 -4.59
C LEU A 205 -12.46 -9.79 -3.76
N GLU A 206 -13.09 -8.65 -4.02
CA GLU A 206 -14.30 -8.21 -3.33
C GLU A 206 -15.48 -9.10 -3.67
N ALA A 207 -15.70 -9.42 -4.95
CA ALA A 207 -16.71 -10.37 -5.37
C ALA A 207 -16.47 -11.77 -4.80
N LYS A 208 -15.21 -12.24 -4.81
CA LYS A 208 -14.81 -13.51 -4.19
C LYS A 208 -15.15 -13.52 -2.69
N ARG A 209 -14.82 -12.45 -1.96
CA ARG A 209 -15.13 -12.33 -0.52
C ARG A 209 -16.63 -12.28 -0.28
N THR A 210 -17.36 -11.50 -1.07
CA THR A 210 -18.82 -11.37 -0.95
C THR A 210 -19.53 -12.70 -1.15
N SER A 211 -19.06 -13.56 -2.07
CA SER A 211 -19.66 -14.86 -2.35
C SER A 211 -19.60 -15.86 -1.17
N ILE A 212 -18.69 -15.66 -0.22
CA ILE A 212 -18.53 -16.52 0.96
C ILE A 212 -19.15 -15.94 2.24
N LEU A 213 -19.73 -14.74 2.17
CA LEU A 213 -20.43 -14.15 3.31
C LEU A 213 -21.61 -15.04 3.69
N LYS A 214 -21.87 -15.13 5.01
CA LYS A 214 -22.97 -15.92 5.54
C LYS A 214 -24.15 -15.02 5.90
N ASP A 215 -25.35 -15.50 5.64
CA ASP A 215 -26.57 -14.85 6.09
C ASP A 215 -26.67 -14.93 7.63
N LYS A 216 -26.27 -13.86 8.30
CA LYS A 216 -26.22 -13.71 9.75
C LYS A 216 -26.73 -12.34 10.18
N GLU A 217 -27.88 -12.31 10.85
CA GLU A 217 -28.50 -11.07 11.32
C GLU A 217 -27.96 -10.61 12.69
N SER A 218 -27.62 -11.55 13.59
CA SER A 218 -27.15 -11.22 14.92
C SER A 218 -25.78 -10.52 14.85
N TRP A 219 -25.54 -9.58 15.78
CA TRP A 219 -24.28 -8.87 15.89
C TRP A 219 -23.07 -9.83 15.97
N GLY A 220 -23.15 -10.81 16.87
CA GLY A 220 -22.08 -11.81 17.03
C GLY A 220 -21.87 -12.67 15.79
N GLY A 221 -22.96 -13.05 15.09
CA GLY A 221 -22.88 -13.81 13.85
C GLY A 221 -22.23 -13.02 12.72
N ARG A 222 -22.55 -11.74 12.56
CA ARG A 222 -21.90 -10.88 11.59
C ARG A 222 -20.42 -10.69 11.90
N LYS A 223 -20.07 -10.38 13.16
CA LYS A 223 -18.66 -10.18 13.57
C LYS A 223 -17.81 -11.43 13.42
N LEU A 224 -18.40 -12.61 13.63
CA LEU A 224 -17.67 -13.88 13.52
C LEU A 224 -17.45 -14.30 12.04
N HIS A 225 -18.36 -13.96 11.13
CA HIS A 225 -18.36 -14.51 9.77
C HIS A 225 -18.15 -13.48 8.67
N ASN A 226 -18.63 -12.25 8.84
CA ASN A 226 -18.78 -11.32 7.73
C ASN A 226 -17.97 -10.03 7.91
N GLU A 227 -17.81 -9.54 9.13
CA GLU A 227 -17.29 -8.22 9.44
C GLU A 227 -16.03 -8.30 10.30
N HIS A 228 -15.19 -7.27 10.22
CA HIS A 228 -14.13 -7.08 11.21
C HIS A 228 -14.71 -6.88 12.62
N LEU A 229 -13.99 -7.35 13.65
CA LEU A 229 -14.41 -7.09 15.03
C LEU A 229 -14.54 -5.60 15.30
N ALA A 230 -13.50 -4.83 14.90
CA ALA A 230 -13.57 -3.38 14.86
C ALA A 230 -13.03 -2.89 13.51
N LEU A 231 -13.71 -1.90 12.93
CA LEU A 231 -13.32 -1.20 11.74
C LEU A 231 -13.52 0.30 12.00
N VAL A 232 -12.44 1.05 11.96
CA VAL A 232 -12.46 2.51 12.10
C VAL A 232 -12.03 3.12 10.79
N LYS A 233 -12.82 4.04 10.28
CA LYS A 233 -12.56 4.77 9.04
C LYS A 233 -12.59 6.26 9.30
N GLY A 234 -11.59 6.96 8.81
CA GLY A 234 -11.50 8.41 8.80
C GLY A 234 -11.39 8.93 7.37
N LYS A 235 -11.20 10.22 7.22
CA LYS A 235 -11.11 10.88 5.91
C LYS A 235 -9.98 10.31 5.04
N ASN A 236 -8.80 10.04 5.64
CA ASN A 236 -7.61 9.59 4.92
C ASN A 236 -6.95 8.39 5.60
N PHE A 237 -7.71 7.61 6.37
CA PHE A 237 -7.18 6.42 7.02
C PHE A 237 -8.29 5.43 7.34
N TRP A 238 -7.90 4.20 7.46
CA TRP A 238 -8.71 3.17 8.06
C TRP A 238 -7.81 2.19 8.82
N PHE A 239 -8.39 1.52 9.80
CA PHE A 239 -7.77 0.36 10.42
C PHE A 239 -8.82 -0.64 10.90
N THR A 240 -8.44 -1.90 10.91
CA THR A 240 -9.22 -3.03 11.39
C THR A 240 -8.52 -3.68 12.57
N LEU A 241 -9.29 -4.26 13.45
CA LEU A 241 -8.81 -5.12 14.53
C LEU A 241 -9.61 -6.41 14.49
N ASN A 242 -8.90 -7.54 14.44
CA ASN A 242 -9.49 -8.86 14.43
C ASN A 242 -8.81 -9.79 15.45
N PRO A 243 -9.55 -10.58 16.20
CA PRO A 243 -8.99 -11.70 16.94
C PRO A 243 -8.62 -12.82 15.97
N VAL A 244 -7.57 -13.55 16.29
CA VAL A 244 -7.13 -14.73 15.55
C VAL A 244 -7.12 -15.93 16.47
N PHE A 245 -7.76 -17.00 16.03
CA PHE A 245 -7.81 -18.27 16.73
C PHE A 245 -7.47 -19.43 15.79
N ASP A 246 -6.60 -20.32 16.25
CA ASP A 246 -6.32 -21.61 15.61
C ASP A 246 -6.30 -22.69 16.69
N LEU A 247 -7.39 -23.45 16.78
CA LEU A 247 -7.60 -24.48 17.76
C LEU A 247 -7.60 -25.83 17.04
N GLN A 248 -6.62 -26.66 17.35
CA GLN A 248 -6.48 -27.99 16.77
C GLN A 248 -6.40 -29.03 17.88
N VAL A 249 -7.01 -30.17 17.68
CA VAL A 249 -6.88 -31.37 18.49
C VAL A 249 -6.68 -32.58 17.59
N GLY A 250 -5.86 -33.50 18.01
CA GLY A 250 -5.57 -34.69 17.21
C GLY A 250 -5.06 -35.82 18.08
N LYS A 251 -4.77 -36.96 17.43
CA LYS A 251 -4.19 -38.13 18.02
C LYS A 251 -2.97 -38.57 17.22
N ASP A 252 -1.93 -38.99 17.91
CA ASP A 252 -0.76 -39.66 17.32
C ASP A 252 -0.82 -41.17 17.58
N ASN A 253 -0.16 -41.93 16.77
CA ASN A 253 -0.03 -43.41 16.93
C ASN A 253 1.21 -43.80 17.75
N SER A 254 1.92 -42.84 18.32
CA SER A 254 3.05 -43.04 19.24
C SER A 254 2.60 -43.03 20.71
N ASP A 255 3.54 -42.92 21.64
CA ASP A 255 3.31 -42.76 23.06
C ASP A 255 2.71 -41.40 23.44
N VAL A 256 2.44 -40.52 22.49
CA VAL A 256 1.75 -39.24 22.69
C VAL A 256 0.25 -39.46 22.56
N ASP A 257 -0.47 -39.48 23.68
CA ASP A 257 -1.90 -39.76 23.72
C ASP A 257 -2.74 -38.83 22.86
N TYR A 258 -2.42 -37.52 22.86
CA TYR A 258 -3.13 -36.53 22.09
C TYR A 258 -2.20 -35.39 21.70
N THR A 259 -2.48 -34.80 20.53
CA THR A 259 -1.85 -33.59 20.04
C THR A 259 -2.81 -32.41 20.12
N TYR A 260 -2.30 -31.21 20.27
CA TYR A 260 -3.12 -30.00 20.24
C TYR A 260 -2.28 -28.83 19.75
N ASN A 261 -2.96 -27.82 19.20
CA ASN A 261 -2.47 -26.48 19.00
C ASN A 261 -3.55 -25.51 19.48
N ASN A 262 -3.17 -24.60 20.34
CA ASN A 262 -4.03 -23.54 20.86
C ASN A 262 -3.33 -22.21 20.59
N THR A 263 -3.65 -21.60 19.46
CA THR A 263 -3.16 -20.28 19.06
C THR A 263 -4.26 -19.26 19.26
N ARG A 264 -3.93 -18.17 19.91
CA ARG A 264 -4.78 -17.01 20.08
C ARG A 264 -3.96 -15.74 19.85
N GLY A 265 -4.58 -14.76 19.22
CA GLY A 265 -3.86 -13.55 18.88
C GLY A 265 -4.77 -12.44 18.43
N LEU A 266 -4.13 -11.36 18.05
CA LEU A 266 -4.76 -10.17 17.50
C LEU A 266 -4.04 -9.76 16.23
N GLN A 267 -4.80 -9.28 15.26
CA GLN A 267 -4.31 -8.67 14.05
C GLN A 267 -4.87 -7.27 13.92
N ILE A 268 -4.00 -6.31 13.64
CA ILE A 268 -4.35 -4.93 13.31
C ILE A 268 -3.77 -4.64 11.95
N GLN A 269 -4.61 -4.14 11.05
CA GLN A 269 -4.21 -3.72 9.71
C GLN A 269 -4.79 -2.36 9.41
N GLY A 270 -4.14 -1.59 8.57
CA GLY A 270 -4.64 -0.29 8.21
C GLY A 270 -3.86 0.38 7.10
N SER A 271 -4.38 1.54 6.68
CA SER A 271 -3.75 2.39 5.68
C SER A 271 -3.88 3.86 6.06
N LEU A 272 -2.86 4.64 5.71
CA LEU A 272 -2.83 6.09 5.79
C LEU A 272 -2.71 6.64 4.37
N GLY A 273 -3.81 7.17 3.86
CA GLY A 273 -3.95 7.46 2.43
C GLY A 273 -3.81 6.21 1.58
N LYS A 274 -3.56 6.37 0.28
CA LYS A 274 -3.36 5.27 -0.69
C LYS A 274 -1.97 4.64 -0.63
N LYS A 275 -0.98 5.37 -0.14
CA LYS A 275 0.45 5.03 -0.33
C LYS A 275 1.08 4.29 0.82
N PHE A 276 0.50 4.37 2.01
CA PHE A 276 1.08 3.84 3.22
C PHE A 276 0.12 2.86 3.90
N SER A 277 0.56 1.61 4.06
CA SER A 277 -0.22 0.56 4.73
C SER A 277 0.64 -0.13 5.78
N PHE A 278 -0.01 -0.68 6.79
CA PHE A 278 0.65 -1.42 7.86
C PHE A 278 -0.16 -2.62 8.29
N SER A 279 0.54 -3.65 8.71
CA SER A 279 -0.07 -4.82 9.36
C SER A 279 0.77 -5.20 10.56
N THR A 280 0.13 -5.55 11.65
CA THR A 280 0.78 -6.16 12.81
C THR A 280 -0.10 -7.26 13.36
N SER A 281 0.52 -8.36 13.75
CA SER A 281 -0.13 -9.50 14.36
C SER A 281 0.74 -10.06 15.47
N PHE A 282 0.11 -10.43 16.56
CA PHE A 282 0.73 -11.11 17.68
C PHE A 282 -0.07 -12.35 18.01
N TYR A 283 0.62 -13.48 18.07
CA TYR A 283 0.06 -14.78 18.36
C TYR A 283 0.75 -15.38 19.59
N GLU A 284 -0.02 -15.89 20.53
CA GLU A 284 0.45 -16.74 21.60
C GLU A 284 -0.05 -18.14 21.33
N SER A 285 0.87 -19.09 21.28
CA SER A 285 0.57 -20.46 20.86
C SER A 285 1.10 -21.45 21.87
N GLN A 286 0.28 -22.43 22.20
CA GLN A 286 0.65 -23.58 23.04
C GLN A 286 0.30 -24.84 22.27
N GLY A 287 1.27 -25.71 22.06
CA GLY A 287 1.06 -26.91 21.26
C GLY A 287 1.85 -28.12 21.75
N ARG A 288 1.29 -29.29 21.50
CA ARG A 288 1.97 -30.59 21.55
C ARG A 288 1.70 -31.29 20.23
N PHE A 289 2.76 -31.56 19.51
CA PHE A 289 2.69 -32.10 18.15
C PHE A 289 2.82 -33.64 18.16
N ALA A 290 2.80 -34.24 16.98
CA ALA A 290 3.14 -35.63 16.80
C ALA A 290 4.59 -35.90 17.28
N GLU A 291 4.87 -37.10 17.75
CA GLU A 291 6.13 -37.43 18.44
C GLU A 291 7.37 -37.12 17.60
N TYR A 292 7.32 -37.38 16.30
CA TYR A 292 8.44 -37.08 15.42
C TYR A 292 8.72 -35.57 15.31
N VAL A 293 7.69 -34.74 15.33
CA VAL A 293 7.80 -33.27 15.34
C VAL A 293 8.34 -32.81 16.69
N ASN A 294 7.82 -33.35 17.80
CA ASN A 294 8.30 -33.01 19.14
C ASN A 294 9.78 -33.35 19.33
N LYS A 295 10.23 -34.50 18.81
CA LYS A 295 11.65 -34.92 18.84
C LYS A 295 12.51 -33.95 18.05
N ASP A 296 12.08 -33.60 16.83
CA ASP A 296 12.82 -32.66 16.00
C ASP A 296 12.85 -31.25 16.60
N THR A 297 11.73 -30.74 17.11
CA THR A 297 11.63 -29.46 17.81
C THR A 297 12.62 -29.35 18.97
N ARG A 298 12.81 -30.42 19.77
CA ARG A 298 13.80 -30.47 20.85
C ARG A 298 15.21 -30.60 20.36
N ARG A 299 15.43 -31.31 19.24
CA ARG A 299 16.75 -31.55 18.64
C ARG A 299 17.36 -30.29 18.04
N GLN A 300 16.55 -29.38 17.51
CA GLN A 300 17.01 -28.15 16.85
C GLN A 300 17.85 -27.23 17.77
N GLY A 301 17.93 -27.57 19.05
CA GLY A 301 18.77 -26.82 20.00
C GLY A 301 18.01 -25.72 20.71
N ALA A 302 18.70 -25.15 21.67
CA ALA A 302 18.15 -24.10 22.52
C ALA A 302 19.04 -22.85 22.40
N PRO A 303 18.72 -21.91 21.50
CA PRO A 303 19.36 -20.59 21.54
C PRO A 303 19.13 -19.98 22.92
N ILE A 304 19.99 -19.04 23.30
CA ILE A 304 19.90 -18.38 24.62
C ILE A 304 18.45 -17.92 24.89
N GLY A 305 17.88 -18.43 26.00
CA GLY A 305 16.50 -18.08 26.42
C GLY A 305 15.38 -18.92 25.80
N ALA A 306 15.69 -19.98 25.06
CA ALA A 306 14.71 -20.92 24.53
C ALA A 306 15.07 -22.37 24.93
N SER A 307 14.08 -23.26 24.96
CA SER A 307 14.29 -24.72 25.16
C SER A 307 14.12 -25.54 23.89
N ALA A 308 13.56 -24.95 22.84
CA ALA A 308 13.25 -25.63 21.60
C ALA A 308 13.04 -24.64 20.46
N ILE A 309 12.96 -25.13 19.22
CA ILE A 309 12.60 -24.38 18.02
C ILE A 309 11.40 -25.05 17.35
N VAL A 310 10.28 -24.37 17.28
CA VAL A 310 9.10 -24.82 16.53
C VAL A 310 9.23 -24.35 15.08
N HIS A 311 9.20 -25.31 14.14
CA HIS A 311 9.33 -25.02 12.71
C HIS A 311 8.32 -23.96 12.23
N GLY A 312 8.82 -23.00 11.48
CA GLY A 312 8.01 -21.90 10.94
C GLY A 312 7.47 -20.91 11.99
N ARG A 313 7.78 -21.11 13.28
CA ARG A 313 7.32 -20.23 14.37
C ARG A 313 8.48 -19.59 15.14
N GLY A 314 9.55 -20.35 15.39
CA GLY A 314 10.75 -19.85 16.04
C GLY A 314 10.97 -20.38 17.44
N LYS A 315 11.57 -19.56 18.30
CA LYS A 315 11.99 -19.92 19.65
C LYS A 315 10.77 -20.28 20.51
N ALA A 316 10.89 -21.42 21.21
CA ALA A 316 9.85 -21.94 22.08
C ALA A 316 10.39 -22.28 23.47
N LYS A 317 9.51 -22.28 24.46
CA LYS A 317 9.77 -22.78 25.80
C LYS A 317 9.01 -24.09 26.01
N SER A 318 9.54 -24.96 26.87
CA SER A 318 8.81 -26.15 27.30
C SER A 318 7.56 -25.75 28.07
N PHE A 319 6.46 -26.41 27.79
CA PHE A 319 5.16 -26.16 28.42
C PHE A 319 4.51 -27.48 28.82
N LYS A 320 4.18 -27.60 30.11
CA LYS A 320 3.59 -28.83 30.66
C LYS A 320 4.34 -30.10 30.23
N GLU A 321 3.66 -31.23 30.23
CA GLU A 321 4.23 -32.52 29.82
C GLU A 321 4.30 -32.60 28.25
N GLY A 322 5.51 -32.39 27.71
CA GLY A 322 5.78 -32.63 26.32
C GLY A 322 5.27 -31.57 25.34
N GLY A 323 4.72 -30.47 25.80
CA GLY A 323 4.28 -29.36 24.96
C GLY A 323 5.29 -28.23 24.86
N PHE A 324 4.96 -27.25 24.04
CA PHE A 324 5.73 -26.05 23.75
C PHE A 324 4.87 -24.80 23.83
N ASP A 325 5.46 -23.70 24.32
CA ASP A 325 4.89 -22.36 24.32
C ASP A 325 5.74 -21.48 23.39
N TYR A 326 5.13 -20.90 22.34
CA TYR A 326 5.82 -20.21 21.29
C TYR A 326 5.02 -18.98 20.81
N PRO A 327 5.40 -17.78 21.28
CA PRO A 327 4.83 -16.54 20.77
C PRO A 327 5.40 -16.24 19.38
N VAL A 328 4.58 -15.62 18.52
CA VAL A 328 4.99 -15.12 17.22
C VAL A 328 4.48 -13.71 17.07
N ALA A 329 5.36 -12.80 16.66
CA ALA A 329 5.01 -11.43 16.32
C ALA A 329 5.42 -11.16 14.88
N GLU A 330 4.49 -10.71 14.07
CA GLU A 330 4.73 -10.28 12.70
C GLU A 330 4.21 -8.85 12.52
N ALA A 331 5.00 -8.01 11.88
CA ALA A 331 4.59 -6.64 11.60
C ALA A 331 5.35 -6.12 10.38
N TYR A 332 4.71 -5.32 9.54
CA TYR A 332 5.38 -4.62 8.46
C TYR A 332 4.68 -3.30 8.13
N LEU A 333 5.48 -2.42 7.55
CA LEU A 333 5.06 -1.20 6.90
C LEU A 333 5.26 -1.36 5.40
N SER A 334 4.30 -0.92 4.60
CA SER A 334 4.35 -0.91 3.14
C SER A 334 4.16 0.52 2.65
N TYR A 335 5.07 1.00 1.81
CA TYR A 335 5.04 2.34 1.25
C TYR A 335 5.22 2.30 -0.26
N THR A 336 4.23 2.79 -0.99
CA THR A 336 4.19 2.85 -2.45
C THR A 336 4.12 4.31 -2.90
N PRO A 337 5.28 4.98 -3.10
CA PRO A 337 5.30 6.39 -3.50
C PRO A 337 4.66 6.63 -4.87
N ASN A 338 4.82 5.68 -5.78
CA ASN A 338 4.29 5.69 -7.14
C ASN A 338 4.12 4.26 -7.66
N GLU A 339 3.62 4.11 -8.89
CA GLU A 339 3.34 2.81 -9.52
C GLU A 339 4.58 1.91 -9.76
N PHE A 340 5.81 2.49 -9.68
CA PHE A 340 7.04 1.76 -9.96
C PHE A 340 7.68 1.14 -8.72
N PHE A 341 7.48 1.71 -7.54
CA PHE A 341 8.21 1.35 -6.34
C PHE A 341 7.29 0.96 -5.19
N ASN A 342 7.60 -0.16 -4.56
CA ASN A 342 7.06 -0.53 -3.26
C ASN A 342 8.21 -0.85 -2.29
N PHE A 343 8.15 -0.25 -1.10
CA PHE A 343 9.10 -0.45 0.00
C PHE A 343 8.37 -1.14 1.14
N GLN A 344 8.89 -2.27 1.61
CA GLN A 344 8.39 -2.95 2.80
C GLN A 344 9.51 -3.15 3.81
N PHE A 345 9.24 -2.79 5.04
CA PHE A 345 10.12 -3.00 6.17
C PHE A 345 9.34 -3.62 7.32
N GLY A 346 9.88 -4.68 7.93
CA GLY A 346 9.17 -5.32 9.02
C GLY A 346 9.82 -6.61 9.51
N ASN A 347 9.04 -7.38 10.25
CA ASN A 347 9.34 -8.72 10.71
C ASN A 347 8.25 -9.66 10.18
N GLY A 348 8.63 -10.69 9.43
CA GLY A 348 7.67 -11.60 8.80
C GLY A 348 8.37 -12.58 7.87
N LYS A 349 7.61 -13.17 6.96
CA LYS A 349 8.10 -14.18 6.02
C LYS A 349 7.95 -13.71 4.58
N ASN A 350 8.91 -14.12 3.76
CA ASN A 350 8.83 -14.04 2.31
C ASN A 350 9.05 -15.43 1.71
N PHE A 351 8.52 -15.64 0.51
CA PHE A 351 8.64 -16.90 -0.20
C PHE A 351 9.06 -16.60 -1.65
N ILE A 352 10.04 -17.34 -2.16
CA ILE A 352 10.52 -17.17 -3.53
C ILE A 352 10.40 -18.51 -4.25
N GLY A 353 9.47 -18.60 -5.17
CA GLY A 353 9.19 -19.81 -5.98
C GLY A 353 7.69 -19.95 -6.26
N ASP A 354 7.33 -20.91 -7.12
CA ASP A 354 5.95 -21.20 -7.49
C ASP A 354 5.47 -22.60 -7.05
N GLY A 355 6.34 -23.37 -6.37
CA GLY A 355 5.98 -24.66 -5.81
C GLY A 355 5.45 -24.58 -4.38
N TYR A 356 4.95 -25.71 -3.86
CA TYR A 356 4.48 -25.85 -2.47
C TYR A 356 5.61 -25.62 -1.46
N ARG A 357 6.86 -25.93 -1.81
CA ARG A 357 8.06 -25.55 -1.08
C ARG A 357 9.03 -24.88 -2.03
N SER A 358 9.87 -24.00 -1.52
CA SER A 358 10.90 -23.36 -2.30
C SER A 358 12.27 -23.85 -1.93
N PHE A 359 13.11 -24.02 -2.96
CA PHE A 359 14.52 -24.26 -2.78
C PHE A 359 15.31 -22.99 -2.41
N PHE A 360 14.82 -21.83 -2.82
CA PHE A 360 15.48 -20.55 -2.56
C PHE A 360 15.11 -19.98 -1.19
N LEU A 361 13.82 -19.72 -0.97
CA LEU A 361 13.31 -19.18 0.29
C LEU A 361 11.91 -19.70 0.53
N SER A 362 11.73 -20.45 1.60
CA SER A 362 10.47 -21.09 1.95
C SER A 362 9.83 -20.51 3.19
N ASP A 363 8.54 -20.75 3.37
CA ASP A 363 7.71 -20.41 4.52
C ASP A 363 8.01 -21.23 5.80
N VAL A 364 8.89 -22.26 5.70
CA VAL A 364 9.34 -23.04 6.87
C VAL A 364 10.28 -22.27 7.78
N ALA A 365 10.88 -21.18 7.30
CA ALA A 365 11.64 -20.27 8.16
C ALA A 365 10.74 -19.63 9.22
N SER A 366 11.32 -19.29 10.36
CA SER A 366 10.67 -18.43 11.36
C SER A 366 10.55 -17.00 10.81
N PRO A 367 9.62 -16.18 11.30
CA PRO A 367 9.60 -14.76 10.97
C PRO A 367 10.95 -14.10 11.27
N TYR A 368 11.40 -13.23 10.37
CA TYR A 368 12.68 -12.54 10.45
C TYR A 368 12.51 -11.06 10.08
N PRO A 369 13.35 -10.16 10.61
CA PRO A 369 13.41 -8.79 10.15
C PRO A 369 13.83 -8.73 8.68
N PHE A 370 13.17 -7.90 7.89
CA PHE A 370 13.46 -7.75 6.47
C PHE A 370 13.26 -6.31 5.98
N LEU A 371 13.97 -5.98 4.92
CA LEU A 371 13.70 -4.86 4.04
C LEU A 371 13.50 -5.41 2.62
N LYS A 372 12.36 -5.14 2.02
CA LYS A 372 12.05 -5.53 0.64
C LYS A 372 11.76 -4.30 -0.19
N ILE A 373 12.42 -4.18 -1.32
CA ILE A 373 12.17 -3.14 -2.32
C ILE A 373 11.78 -3.84 -3.62
N SER A 374 10.56 -3.60 -4.07
CA SER A 374 10.07 -4.08 -5.36
C SER A 374 10.01 -2.91 -6.32
N THR A 375 10.62 -3.07 -7.48
CA THR A 375 10.61 -2.09 -8.57
C THR A 375 10.00 -2.77 -9.79
N GLN A 376 8.96 -2.17 -10.35
CA GLN A 376 8.34 -2.67 -11.57
C GLN A 376 8.38 -1.60 -12.63
N PHE A 377 8.96 -1.92 -13.78
CA PHE A 377 9.03 -1.03 -14.92
C PHE A 377 8.76 -1.85 -16.19
N TRP A 378 7.74 -1.47 -16.94
CA TRP A 378 7.26 -2.17 -18.12
C TRP A 378 6.99 -3.67 -17.81
N LYS A 379 7.71 -4.60 -18.43
CA LYS A 379 7.57 -6.06 -18.21
C LYS A 379 8.61 -6.63 -17.24
N ILE A 380 9.36 -5.79 -16.53
CA ILE A 380 10.42 -6.22 -15.60
C ILE A 380 10.00 -5.88 -14.19
N LYS A 381 9.99 -6.88 -13.30
CA LYS A 381 9.87 -6.70 -11.85
C LYS A 381 11.19 -7.11 -11.20
N TYR A 382 11.81 -6.18 -10.49
CA TYR A 382 13.04 -6.38 -9.75
C TYR A 382 12.77 -6.29 -8.26
N THR A 383 13.19 -7.31 -7.52
CA THR A 383 12.98 -7.39 -6.07
C THR A 383 14.33 -7.51 -5.36
N ASN A 384 14.61 -6.56 -4.47
CA ASN A 384 15.68 -6.64 -3.50
C ASN A 384 15.10 -7.05 -2.16
N LEU A 385 15.70 -8.05 -1.52
CA LEU A 385 15.29 -8.54 -0.21
C LEU A 385 16.53 -8.69 0.68
N TRP A 386 16.58 -7.89 1.73
CA TRP A 386 17.57 -8.01 2.81
C TRP A 386 16.88 -8.63 4.01
N MET A 387 17.51 -9.64 4.60
CA MET A 387 16.97 -10.42 5.71
C MET A 387 18.02 -10.60 6.79
N TRP A 388 17.57 -10.56 8.03
CA TRP A 388 18.40 -10.87 9.19
C TRP A 388 17.84 -12.13 9.84
N MET A 389 18.54 -13.23 9.67
CA MET A 389 18.15 -14.54 10.18
C MET A 389 19.15 -15.03 11.24
N ASP A 390 18.62 -15.59 12.32
CA ASP A 390 19.45 -16.27 13.32
C ASP A 390 19.74 -17.71 12.86
N ASP A 391 20.98 -18.17 13.01
CA ASP A 391 21.27 -19.59 12.93
C ASP A 391 20.73 -20.28 14.20
N VAL A 392 19.76 -21.15 14.00
CA VAL A 392 19.09 -21.88 15.09
C VAL A 392 19.76 -23.21 15.42
N ARG A 393 20.83 -23.60 14.72
CA ARG A 393 21.54 -24.83 14.98
C ARG A 393 22.25 -24.76 16.34
N ARG A 394 22.30 -25.91 17.01
CA ARG A 394 23.06 -26.05 18.23
C ARG A 394 24.56 -25.89 17.92
N VAL A 395 25.20 -24.91 18.56
CA VAL A 395 26.67 -24.85 18.55
C VAL A 395 27.14 -26.02 19.40
N THR A 396 27.58 -27.11 18.75
CA THR A 396 28.33 -28.15 19.44
C THR A 396 29.79 -27.67 19.51
N ASN A 397 30.42 -27.77 20.69
CA ASN A 397 31.81 -27.38 20.87
C ASN A 397 32.80 -28.22 20.00
N GLU A 398 32.28 -29.01 19.08
CA GLU A 398 33.02 -29.90 18.18
C GLU A 398 33.13 -29.37 16.73
N ASP A 399 32.51 -28.21 16.43
CA ASP A 399 32.64 -27.57 15.11
C ASP A 399 33.55 -26.33 15.25
N PRO A 400 34.88 -26.47 14.98
CA PRO A 400 35.72 -25.27 14.82
C PRO A 400 35.31 -24.62 13.48
N SER A 401 34.72 -23.44 13.53
CA SER A 401 34.40 -22.58 12.40
C SER A 401 35.56 -22.30 11.48
#